data_01e36a16ad817c59b01a50f4544f438a
#
_entry.id   01e36a16ad817c59b01a50f4544f438a
#
_cell.length_a   1.000
_cell.length_b   1.000
_cell.length_c   1.000
_cell.angle_alpha   90.00
_cell.angle_beta   90.00
_cell.angle_gamma   90.00
#
_symmetry.space_group_name_H-M   'P 1'
#
loop_
_entity.id
_entity.type
_entity.pdbx_description
1 polymer ?
#
loop_
_entity_poly.entity_id
_entity_poly.type
_entity_poly.pdbx_seq_one_letter_code
_entity_poly.pdbx_strand_id
1 'polypeptide(L)'
;MPGLHFKIPLIQTVVRFDARVLDYEARAAEALTSDKKAIVLDNYARWRIIDPLQFYRSVRTIPGAQARLDDVVYSQLRAQVGRHSLTEVVSSKRSGIMADVTRRASDIMKEYGIEVVDVRIKRTDLPAENQRAIFGRMRAERERQAKQYRSEGVEEATKLRSEADRERAVILAEANRRSSVIRGEGDATAARVFAEAFSRAPDFYKFQRGLEALKKGFEQNSRIVITNDDPFLAPIR
;
A
#
# COMPACT_ATOMS: atom_id res chain seq x y z
N MET A 1 20.18 -17.20 -54.63
CA MET A 1 20.52 -18.57 -54.23
C MET A 1 22.02 -18.64 -53.97
N PRO A 2 22.46 -19.28 -52.91
CA PRO A 2 23.91 -19.51 -52.72
C PRO A 2 24.42 -20.43 -53.82
N GLY A 3 25.58 -20.12 -54.39
CA GLY A 3 26.17 -20.87 -55.48
C GLY A 3 27.41 -20.18 -56.02
N LEU A 4 28.13 -20.90 -56.89
CA LEU A 4 29.28 -20.33 -57.58
C LEU A 4 28.80 -19.47 -58.76
N HIS A 5 29.17 -18.20 -58.76
CA HIS A 5 28.85 -17.26 -59.81
C HIS A 5 30.14 -16.69 -60.39
N PHE A 6 30.24 -16.64 -61.71
CA PHE A 6 31.36 -16.01 -62.41
C PHE A 6 31.03 -14.55 -62.70
N LYS A 7 31.98 -13.66 -62.45
CA LYS A 7 31.89 -12.25 -62.83
C LYS A 7 32.79 -11.93 -64.00
N ILE A 8 32.34 -11.03 -64.84
CA ILE A 8 33.22 -10.47 -65.94
C ILE A 8 34.02 -9.33 -65.30
N PRO A 9 35.34 -9.47 -65.19
CA PRO A 9 36.21 -8.40 -64.72
C PRO A 9 36.05 -7.14 -65.59
N LEU A 10 36.13 -5.94 -64.97
CA LEU A 10 35.94 -4.61 -65.54
C LEU A 10 34.50 -4.18 -65.80
N ILE A 11 33.52 -5.06 -65.99
CA ILE A 11 32.13 -4.72 -66.27
C ILE A 11 31.25 -4.90 -65.03
N GLN A 12 31.54 -5.91 -64.23
CA GLN A 12 30.69 -6.26 -63.09
C GLN A 12 31.39 -5.97 -61.73
N THR A 13 30.75 -5.29 -60.85
CA THR A 13 31.21 -5.03 -59.50
C THR A 13 30.43 -5.91 -58.49
N VAL A 14 31.15 -6.62 -57.60
CA VAL A 14 30.56 -7.40 -56.52
C VAL A 14 30.48 -6.56 -55.28
N VAL A 15 29.26 -6.37 -54.79
CA VAL A 15 29.00 -5.73 -53.49
C VAL A 15 28.76 -6.81 -52.47
N ARG A 16 29.43 -6.74 -51.32
CA ARG A 16 29.29 -7.70 -50.23
C ARG A 16 28.56 -7.03 -49.10
N PHE A 17 27.55 -7.72 -48.56
CA PHE A 17 26.86 -7.31 -47.38
C PHE A 17 27.07 -8.31 -46.24
N ASP A 18 27.14 -7.82 -45.01
CA ASP A 18 27.23 -8.66 -43.82
C ASP A 18 25.84 -9.25 -43.52
N ALA A 19 25.77 -10.59 -43.37
CA ALA A 19 24.55 -11.30 -43.03
C ALA A 19 24.33 -11.44 -41.51
N ARG A 20 25.31 -11.01 -40.72
CA ARG A 20 25.23 -11.03 -39.25
C ARG A 20 24.24 -9.99 -38.75
N VAL A 21 23.85 -10.16 -37.50
CA VAL A 21 23.06 -9.13 -36.76
C VAL A 21 23.98 -7.94 -36.49
N LEU A 22 23.55 -6.78 -36.90
CA LEU A 22 24.23 -5.50 -36.72
C LEU A 22 23.53 -4.71 -35.62
N ASP A 23 24.32 -3.99 -34.86
CA ASP A 23 23.81 -3.08 -33.85
C ASP A 23 23.62 -1.67 -34.44
N TYR A 24 22.58 -1.02 -34.00
CA TYR A 24 22.29 0.37 -34.31
C TYR A 24 21.95 1.11 -33.01
N GLU A 25 22.65 2.19 -32.73
CA GLU A 25 22.37 3.10 -31.61
C GLU A 25 21.72 4.38 -32.12
N ALA A 26 20.50 4.62 -31.65
CA ALA A 26 19.78 5.85 -31.96
C ALA A 26 20.31 7.03 -31.15
N ARG A 27 20.15 8.23 -31.69
CA ARG A 27 20.36 9.45 -30.89
C ARG A 27 19.23 9.59 -29.88
N ALA A 28 19.59 10.04 -28.68
CA ALA A 28 18.59 10.34 -27.65
C ALA A 28 17.60 11.40 -28.15
N ALA A 29 16.31 11.11 -28.07
CA ALA A 29 15.27 11.98 -28.59
C ALA A 29 14.12 12.10 -27.58
N GLU A 30 13.43 13.25 -27.62
CA GLU A 30 12.32 13.52 -26.74
C GLU A 30 11.02 12.92 -27.25
N ALA A 31 10.25 12.31 -26.35
CA ALA A 31 8.90 11.85 -26.62
C ALA A 31 7.95 12.28 -25.49
N LEU A 32 6.67 12.49 -25.85
CA LEU A 32 5.62 12.86 -24.90
C LEU A 32 4.79 11.62 -24.57
N THR A 33 4.61 11.35 -23.29
CA THR A 33 3.75 10.27 -22.80
C THR A 33 2.27 10.68 -22.80
N SER A 34 1.35 9.72 -22.61
CA SER A 34 -0.10 9.99 -22.55
C SER A 34 -0.48 10.95 -21.41
N ASP A 35 0.27 10.94 -20.33
CA ASP A 35 0.12 11.84 -19.17
C ASP A 35 0.88 13.18 -19.35
N LYS A 36 1.20 13.54 -20.61
CA LYS A 36 1.83 14.80 -21.03
C LYS A 36 3.17 15.09 -20.35
N LYS A 37 3.92 14.04 -20.00
CA LYS A 37 5.28 14.17 -19.50
C LYS A 37 6.27 13.99 -20.63
N ALA A 38 7.15 14.97 -20.84
CA ALA A 38 8.27 14.82 -21.76
C ALA A 38 9.32 13.90 -21.16
N ILE A 39 9.79 12.94 -21.94
CA ILE A 39 10.88 12.01 -21.59
C ILE A 39 11.92 11.95 -22.69
N VAL A 40 13.17 11.82 -22.33
CA VAL A 40 14.27 11.58 -23.23
C VAL A 40 14.49 10.08 -23.33
N LEU A 41 14.36 9.55 -24.54
CA LEU A 41 14.51 8.13 -24.84
C LEU A 41 15.86 7.91 -25.52
N ASP A 42 16.68 7.08 -24.92
CA ASP A 42 17.88 6.51 -25.55
C ASP A 42 17.58 5.04 -25.86
N ASN A 43 17.73 4.65 -27.14
CA ASN A 43 17.36 3.34 -27.61
C ASN A 43 18.43 2.76 -28.54
N TYR A 44 18.43 1.44 -28.64
CA TYR A 44 19.20 0.71 -29.62
C TYR A 44 18.32 -0.33 -30.32
N ALA A 45 18.69 -0.68 -31.53
CA ALA A 45 18.08 -1.76 -32.29
C ALA A 45 19.11 -2.72 -32.82
N ARG A 46 18.72 -3.99 -32.89
CA ARG A 46 19.49 -5.04 -33.59
C ARG A 46 18.75 -5.40 -34.86
N TRP A 47 19.47 -5.44 -35.96
CA TRP A 47 18.90 -5.65 -37.27
C TRP A 47 19.80 -6.48 -38.14
N ARG A 48 19.26 -7.06 -39.21
CA ARG A 48 20.03 -7.80 -40.22
C ARG A 48 19.45 -7.60 -41.61
N ILE A 49 20.28 -7.85 -42.61
CA ILE A 49 19.88 -7.81 -44.03
C ILE A 49 19.33 -9.19 -44.40
N ILE A 50 18.05 -9.26 -44.80
CA ILE A 50 17.39 -10.49 -45.23
C ILE A 50 17.30 -10.60 -46.76
N ASP A 51 17.18 -9.47 -47.45
CA ASP A 51 17.22 -9.41 -48.92
C ASP A 51 18.26 -8.40 -49.39
N PRO A 52 19.46 -8.85 -49.78
CA PRO A 52 20.53 -7.97 -50.26
C PRO A 52 20.19 -7.20 -51.53
N LEU A 53 19.34 -7.76 -52.41
CA LEU A 53 18.95 -7.11 -53.65
C LEU A 53 18.02 -5.92 -53.37
N GLN A 54 17.00 -6.17 -52.55
CA GLN A 54 16.07 -5.12 -52.12
C GLN A 54 16.79 -4.04 -51.30
N PHE A 55 17.69 -4.45 -50.40
CA PHE A 55 18.55 -3.55 -49.63
C PHE A 55 19.36 -2.62 -50.54
N TYR A 56 20.02 -3.18 -51.54
CA TYR A 56 20.84 -2.39 -52.47
C TYR A 56 20.00 -1.42 -53.33
N ARG A 57 18.79 -1.83 -53.70
CA ARG A 57 17.88 -0.97 -54.48
C ARG A 57 17.30 0.17 -53.69
N SER A 58 17.04 -0.04 -52.42
CA SER A 58 16.34 0.94 -51.53
C SER A 58 17.29 1.85 -50.78
N VAL A 59 18.24 1.31 -50.03
CA VAL A 59 19.11 2.07 -49.12
C VAL A 59 20.57 2.08 -49.48
N ARG A 60 21.01 1.13 -50.33
CA ARG A 60 22.34 1.00 -50.91
C ARG A 60 23.50 0.76 -49.94
N THR A 61 23.54 1.43 -48.80
CA THR A 61 24.65 1.44 -47.86
C THR A 61 24.18 1.22 -46.42
N ILE A 62 25.09 0.74 -45.57
CA ILE A 62 24.79 0.59 -44.13
C ILE A 62 24.39 1.93 -43.46
N PRO A 63 25.10 3.06 -43.70
CA PRO A 63 24.64 4.35 -43.16
C PRO A 63 23.28 4.79 -43.67
N GLY A 64 22.92 4.48 -44.91
CA GLY A 64 21.56 4.76 -45.45
C GLY A 64 20.50 3.92 -44.74
N ALA A 65 20.81 2.66 -44.42
CA ALA A 65 19.94 1.80 -43.62
C ALA A 65 19.76 2.32 -42.18
N GLN A 66 20.85 2.75 -41.56
CA GLN A 66 20.81 3.33 -40.21
C GLN A 66 19.94 4.59 -40.13
N ALA A 67 20.04 5.47 -41.14
CA ALA A 67 19.17 6.66 -41.21
C ALA A 67 17.68 6.27 -41.29
N ARG A 68 17.34 5.26 -42.11
CA ARG A 68 15.95 4.75 -42.18
C ARG A 68 15.49 4.06 -40.91
N LEU A 69 16.37 3.31 -40.27
CA LEU A 69 16.10 2.70 -38.97
C LEU A 69 15.80 3.78 -37.91
N ASP A 70 16.56 4.88 -37.90
CA ASP A 70 16.34 6.01 -37.00
C ASP A 70 14.93 6.56 -37.15
N ASP A 71 14.56 6.90 -38.38
CA ASP A 71 13.22 7.43 -38.67
C ASP A 71 12.09 6.48 -38.25
N VAL A 72 12.20 5.20 -38.64
CA VAL A 72 11.16 4.20 -38.39
C VAL A 72 11.07 3.84 -36.91
N VAL A 73 12.20 3.51 -36.29
CA VAL A 73 12.23 3.11 -34.87
C VAL A 73 11.76 4.25 -33.98
N TYR A 74 12.24 5.48 -34.25
CA TYR A 74 11.84 6.65 -33.49
C TYR A 74 10.33 6.94 -33.62
N SER A 75 9.80 6.90 -34.86
CA SER A 75 8.38 7.12 -35.09
C SER A 75 7.49 6.10 -34.36
N GLN A 76 7.87 4.80 -34.39
CA GLN A 76 7.14 3.76 -33.71
C GLN A 76 7.26 3.86 -32.18
N LEU A 77 8.45 4.18 -31.66
CA LEU A 77 8.65 4.46 -30.24
C LEU A 77 7.79 5.61 -29.76
N ARG A 78 7.83 6.74 -30.48
CA ARG A 78 7.04 7.93 -30.16
C ARG A 78 5.54 7.62 -30.15
N ALA A 79 5.06 6.88 -31.15
CA ALA A 79 3.66 6.50 -31.25
C ALA A 79 3.21 5.59 -30.09
N GLN A 80 4.04 4.63 -29.68
CA GLN A 80 3.74 3.73 -28.58
C GLN A 80 3.86 4.43 -27.21
N VAL A 81 4.92 5.20 -26.99
CA VAL A 81 5.10 5.98 -25.75
C VAL A 81 3.96 6.98 -25.56
N GLY A 82 3.49 7.62 -26.62
CA GLY A 82 2.35 8.55 -26.56
C GLY A 82 1.01 7.91 -26.14
N ARG A 83 0.90 6.59 -26.20
CA ARG A 83 -0.29 5.83 -25.78
C ARG A 83 -0.23 5.36 -24.34
N HIS A 84 0.93 5.40 -23.72
CA HIS A 84 1.18 4.89 -22.38
C HIS A 84 1.62 5.99 -21.42
N SER A 85 1.32 5.79 -20.11
CA SER A 85 1.80 6.69 -19.07
C SER A 85 3.30 6.45 -18.78
N LEU A 86 3.96 7.44 -18.18
CA LEU A 86 5.37 7.30 -17.79
C LEU A 86 5.59 6.05 -16.93
N THR A 87 4.69 5.79 -15.98
CA THR A 87 4.78 4.63 -15.10
C THR A 87 4.72 3.31 -15.88
N GLU A 88 3.87 3.20 -16.89
CA GLU A 88 3.75 2.01 -17.73
C GLU A 88 4.99 1.78 -18.61
N VAL A 89 5.57 2.85 -19.15
CA VAL A 89 6.79 2.78 -19.98
C VAL A 89 8.00 2.32 -19.17
N VAL A 90 8.07 2.67 -17.87
CA VAL A 90 9.21 2.34 -16.99
C VAL A 90 9.01 1.02 -16.23
N SER A 91 7.76 0.53 -16.11
CA SER A 91 7.40 -0.64 -15.30
C SER A 91 7.22 -1.93 -16.10
N SER A 92 6.38 -2.82 -15.62
CA SER A 92 6.11 -4.16 -16.15
C SER A 92 5.61 -4.22 -17.60
N LYS A 93 4.96 -3.15 -18.11
CA LYS A 93 4.47 -3.10 -19.50
C LYS A 93 5.56 -2.78 -20.51
N ARG A 94 6.76 -2.37 -20.07
CA ARG A 94 7.87 -2.01 -20.93
C ARG A 94 8.23 -3.11 -21.97
N SER A 95 8.26 -4.37 -21.54
CA SER A 95 8.59 -5.48 -22.42
C SER A 95 7.56 -5.66 -23.54
N GLY A 96 6.27 -5.51 -23.24
CA GLY A 96 5.19 -5.58 -24.23
C GLY A 96 5.27 -4.43 -25.24
N ILE A 97 5.51 -3.20 -24.75
CA ILE A 97 5.67 -2.01 -25.61
C ILE A 97 6.84 -2.21 -26.56
N MET A 98 7.99 -2.73 -26.08
CA MET A 98 9.15 -2.96 -26.92
C MET A 98 8.91 -4.06 -27.95
N ALA A 99 8.21 -5.13 -27.62
CA ALA A 99 7.83 -6.18 -28.56
C ALA A 99 6.93 -5.63 -29.69
N ASP A 100 5.98 -4.77 -29.36
CA ASP A 100 5.11 -4.12 -30.36
C ASP A 100 5.88 -3.17 -31.26
N VAL A 101 6.80 -2.38 -30.70
CA VAL A 101 7.69 -1.50 -31.50
C VAL A 101 8.55 -2.33 -32.45
N THR A 102 9.18 -3.38 -31.94
CA THR A 102 10.03 -4.28 -32.74
C THR A 102 9.23 -4.86 -33.91
N ARG A 103 8.07 -5.42 -33.66
CA ARG A 103 7.21 -6.01 -34.70
C ARG A 103 6.85 -4.99 -35.78
N ARG A 104 6.33 -3.81 -35.39
CA ARG A 104 5.94 -2.74 -36.33
C ARG A 104 7.11 -2.19 -37.11
N ALA A 105 8.24 -1.94 -36.43
CA ALA A 105 9.46 -1.50 -37.09
C ALA A 105 9.95 -2.54 -38.08
N SER A 106 9.96 -3.84 -37.73
CA SER A 106 10.36 -4.94 -38.61
C SER A 106 9.45 -5.03 -39.82
N ASP A 107 8.12 -4.90 -39.66
CA ASP A 107 7.19 -4.98 -40.78
C ASP A 107 7.42 -3.86 -41.81
N ILE A 108 7.68 -2.64 -41.34
CA ILE A 108 8.02 -1.51 -42.24
C ILE A 108 9.39 -1.70 -42.90
N MET A 109 10.35 -2.17 -42.13
CA MET A 109 11.74 -2.31 -42.64
C MET A 109 11.92 -3.47 -43.62
N LYS A 110 10.99 -4.44 -43.67
CA LYS A 110 10.98 -5.51 -44.69
C LYS A 110 10.93 -4.97 -46.13
N GLU A 111 10.27 -3.83 -46.35
CA GLU A 111 10.22 -3.13 -47.63
C GLU A 111 11.63 -2.70 -48.12
N TYR A 112 12.57 -2.57 -47.21
CA TYR A 112 13.95 -2.19 -47.47
C TYR A 112 14.91 -3.41 -47.47
N GLY A 113 14.36 -4.64 -47.35
CA GLY A 113 15.17 -5.86 -47.27
C GLY A 113 15.86 -6.06 -45.92
N ILE A 114 15.34 -5.38 -44.86
CA ILE A 114 15.88 -5.36 -43.51
C ILE A 114 14.89 -6.02 -42.54
N GLU A 115 15.40 -6.84 -41.63
CA GLU A 115 14.66 -7.35 -40.49
C GLU A 115 15.16 -6.70 -39.20
N VAL A 116 14.26 -6.10 -38.42
CA VAL A 116 14.57 -5.63 -37.09
C VAL A 116 14.33 -6.78 -36.11
N VAL A 117 15.42 -7.25 -35.49
CA VAL A 117 15.40 -8.40 -34.58
C VAL A 117 14.89 -8.01 -33.20
N ASP A 118 15.34 -6.86 -32.69
CA ASP A 118 15.01 -6.38 -31.36
C ASP A 118 15.19 -4.86 -31.26
N VAL A 119 14.28 -4.19 -30.56
CA VAL A 119 14.40 -2.77 -30.20
C VAL A 119 14.29 -2.64 -28.70
N ARG A 120 15.25 -1.95 -28.07
CA ARG A 120 15.23 -1.72 -26.64
C ARG A 120 15.58 -0.28 -26.29
N ILE A 121 14.89 0.23 -25.27
CA ILE A 121 15.25 1.48 -24.63
C ILE A 121 16.42 1.19 -23.67
N LYS A 122 17.52 1.90 -23.81
CA LYS A 122 18.65 1.87 -22.87
C LYS A 122 18.30 2.65 -21.61
N ARG A 123 17.84 3.89 -21.81
CA ARG A 123 17.67 4.87 -20.77
C ARG A 123 16.42 5.70 -21.02
N THR A 124 15.71 6.01 -19.97
CA THR A 124 14.55 6.91 -19.98
C THR A 124 14.80 7.98 -18.94
N ASP A 125 15.06 9.18 -19.37
CA ASP A 125 15.31 10.32 -18.47
C ASP A 125 14.23 11.36 -18.63
N LEU A 126 14.06 12.16 -17.58
CA LEU A 126 13.28 13.40 -17.66
C LEU A 126 14.18 14.52 -18.15
N PRO A 127 13.70 15.46 -19.00
CA PRO A 127 14.46 16.63 -19.38
C PRO A 127 14.99 17.37 -18.16
N ALA A 128 16.26 17.74 -18.17
CA ALA A 128 16.95 18.31 -17.01
C ALA A 128 16.28 19.59 -16.48
N GLU A 129 15.70 20.39 -17.37
CA GLU A 129 15.04 21.64 -17.04
C GLU A 129 13.79 21.46 -16.18
N ASN A 130 13.04 20.38 -16.40
CA ASN A 130 11.78 20.10 -15.72
C ASN A 130 11.91 19.13 -14.54
N GLN A 131 13.05 18.48 -14.40
CA GLN A 131 13.26 17.38 -13.43
C GLN A 131 12.96 17.82 -11.98
N ARG A 132 13.50 18.97 -11.56
CA ARG A 132 13.29 19.51 -10.19
C ARG A 132 11.82 19.83 -9.91
N ALA A 133 11.14 20.44 -10.85
CA ALA A 133 9.73 20.82 -10.71
C ALA A 133 8.80 19.59 -10.69
N ILE A 134 9.10 18.58 -11.49
CA ILE A 134 8.34 17.32 -11.55
C ILE A 134 8.54 16.54 -10.25
N PHE A 135 9.78 16.35 -9.78
CA PHE A 135 10.04 15.67 -8.51
C PHE A 135 9.46 16.43 -7.31
N GLY A 136 9.50 17.76 -7.32
CA GLY A 136 8.85 18.58 -6.29
C GLY A 136 7.33 18.32 -6.22
N ARG A 137 6.66 18.32 -7.36
CA ARG A 137 5.21 18.00 -7.43
C ARG A 137 4.90 16.57 -7.00
N MET A 138 5.68 15.59 -7.45
CA MET A 138 5.50 14.19 -7.05
C MET A 138 5.68 13.99 -5.55
N ARG A 139 6.68 14.67 -4.94
CA ARG A 139 6.90 14.63 -3.49
C ARG A 139 5.71 15.23 -2.74
N ALA A 140 5.26 16.42 -3.14
CA ALA A 140 4.11 17.09 -2.52
C ALA A 140 2.82 16.25 -2.62
N GLU A 141 2.60 15.59 -3.75
CA GLU A 141 1.46 14.70 -3.95
C GLU A 141 1.54 13.46 -3.05
N ARG A 142 2.70 12.84 -2.95
CA ARG A 142 2.92 11.71 -2.04
C ARG A 142 2.76 12.09 -0.58
N GLU A 143 3.24 13.26 -0.18
CA GLU A 143 3.04 13.78 1.17
C GLU A 143 1.56 14.04 1.48
N ARG A 144 0.81 14.57 0.52
CA ARG A 144 -0.64 14.77 0.65
C ARG A 144 -1.37 13.45 0.82
N GLN A 145 -1.11 12.45 -0.04
CA GLN A 145 -1.67 11.12 0.08
C GLN A 145 -1.34 10.47 1.43
N ALA A 146 -0.08 10.57 1.86
CA ALA A 146 0.35 10.03 3.15
C ALA A 146 -0.33 10.70 4.34
N LYS A 147 -0.56 12.03 4.29
CA LYS A 147 -1.33 12.75 5.31
C LYS A 147 -2.79 12.30 5.33
N GLN A 148 -3.40 12.15 4.15
CA GLN A 148 -4.77 11.67 4.03
C GLN A 148 -4.94 10.28 4.64
N TYR A 149 -4.13 9.30 4.27
CA TYR A 149 -4.20 7.94 4.85
C TYR A 149 -3.96 7.92 6.36
N ARG A 150 -3.04 8.75 6.87
CA ARG A 150 -2.84 8.87 8.32
C ARG A 150 -4.08 9.45 9.02
N SER A 151 -4.70 10.47 8.43
CA SER A 151 -5.91 11.08 8.98
C SER A 151 -7.08 10.10 9.01
N GLU A 152 -7.30 9.37 7.91
CA GLU A 152 -8.31 8.31 7.82
C GLU A 152 -8.04 7.19 8.86
N GLY A 153 -6.78 6.79 9.01
CA GLY A 153 -6.40 5.80 10.01
C GLY A 153 -6.61 6.26 11.46
N VAL A 154 -6.35 7.53 11.76
CA VAL A 154 -6.62 8.11 13.09
C VAL A 154 -8.13 8.20 13.34
N GLU A 155 -8.91 8.61 12.36
CA GLU A 155 -10.38 8.67 12.47
C GLU A 155 -10.95 7.28 12.75
N GLU A 156 -10.56 6.27 11.99
CA GLU A 156 -11.03 4.90 12.16
C GLU A 156 -10.61 4.31 13.52
N ALA A 157 -9.36 4.54 13.92
CA ALA A 157 -8.88 4.12 15.24
C ALA A 157 -9.65 4.80 16.39
N THR A 158 -10.03 6.08 16.23
CA THR A 158 -10.79 6.80 17.23
C THR A 158 -12.23 6.27 17.32
N LYS A 159 -12.88 5.99 16.19
CA LYS A 159 -14.20 5.36 16.15
C LYS A 159 -14.19 4.00 16.86
N LEU A 160 -13.25 3.15 16.50
CA LEU A 160 -13.14 1.81 17.09
C LEU A 160 -12.86 1.84 18.59
N ARG A 161 -11.99 2.75 19.06
CA ARG A 161 -11.74 2.94 20.50
C ARG A 161 -12.98 3.43 21.22
N SER A 162 -13.69 4.41 20.68
CA SER A 162 -14.91 4.95 21.29
C SER A 162 -16.02 3.89 21.38
N GLU A 163 -16.15 3.04 20.38
CA GLU A 163 -17.07 1.91 20.40
C GLU A 163 -16.70 0.88 21.48
N ALA A 164 -15.45 0.49 21.55
CA ALA A 164 -14.95 -0.44 22.56
C ALA A 164 -15.10 0.12 23.99
N ASP A 165 -14.79 1.40 24.20
CA ASP A 165 -14.97 2.06 25.50
C ASP A 165 -16.45 2.15 25.92
N ARG A 166 -17.34 2.42 24.98
CA ARG A 166 -18.78 2.37 25.21
C ARG A 166 -19.24 0.95 25.60
N GLU A 167 -18.82 -0.05 24.85
CA GLU A 167 -19.18 -1.44 25.12
C GLU A 167 -18.68 -1.90 26.50
N ARG A 168 -17.43 -1.56 26.82
CA ARG A 168 -16.84 -1.78 28.15
C ARG A 168 -17.67 -1.11 29.26
N ALA A 169 -18.07 0.16 29.07
CA ALA A 169 -18.86 0.88 30.06
C ALA A 169 -20.23 0.22 30.29
N VAL A 170 -20.89 -0.23 29.22
CA VAL A 170 -22.17 -0.97 29.32
C VAL A 170 -22.01 -2.29 30.07
N ILE A 171 -20.99 -3.09 29.73
CA ILE A 171 -20.71 -4.37 30.40
C ILE A 171 -20.45 -4.15 31.90
N LEU A 172 -19.62 -3.17 32.25
CA LEU A 172 -19.33 -2.86 33.65
C LEU A 172 -20.56 -2.35 34.42
N ALA A 173 -21.38 -1.49 33.82
CA ALA A 173 -22.60 -1.01 34.42
C ALA A 173 -23.60 -2.14 34.68
N GLU A 174 -23.77 -3.04 33.72
CA GLU A 174 -24.66 -4.20 33.88
C GLU A 174 -24.14 -5.19 34.92
N ALA A 175 -22.82 -5.44 34.98
CA ALA A 175 -22.21 -6.28 36.00
C ALA A 175 -22.41 -5.67 37.41
N ASN A 176 -22.23 -4.37 37.59
CA ASN A 176 -22.45 -3.66 38.84
C ASN A 176 -23.94 -3.68 39.22
N ARG A 177 -24.84 -3.48 38.27
CA ARG A 177 -26.28 -3.61 38.50
C ARG A 177 -26.65 -5.00 39.03
N ARG A 178 -26.18 -6.06 38.36
CA ARG A 178 -26.41 -7.44 38.78
C ARG A 178 -25.83 -7.73 40.16
N SER A 179 -24.61 -7.26 40.43
CA SER A 179 -23.98 -7.39 41.74
C SER A 179 -24.78 -6.74 42.84
N SER A 180 -25.29 -5.52 42.60
CA SER A 180 -26.13 -4.79 43.56
C SER A 180 -27.46 -5.49 43.81
N VAL A 181 -28.09 -6.04 42.78
CA VAL A 181 -29.34 -6.82 42.93
C VAL A 181 -29.11 -8.07 43.78
N ILE A 182 -28.06 -8.87 43.41
CA ILE A 182 -27.74 -10.11 44.16
C ILE A 182 -27.41 -9.81 45.64
N ARG A 183 -26.64 -8.74 45.90
CA ARG A 183 -26.36 -8.31 47.30
C ARG A 183 -27.62 -7.89 48.02
N GLY A 184 -28.46 -7.09 47.37
CA GLY A 184 -29.74 -6.65 47.98
C GLY A 184 -30.67 -7.81 48.28
N GLU A 185 -30.78 -8.78 47.40
CA GLU A 185 -31.54 -10.03 47.63
C GLU A 185 -30.97 -10.85 48.81
N GLY A 186 -29.62 -10.95 48.84
CA GLY A 186 -28.90 -11.59 49.94
C GLY A 186 -29.17 -10.91 51.29
N ASP A 187 -29.02 -9.59 51.33
CA ASP A 187 -29.26 -8.79 52.53
C ASP A 187 -30.72 -8.88 52.97
N ALA A 188 -31.67 -8.78 52.03
CA ALA A 188 -33.11 -8.95 52.35
C ALA A 188 -33.41 -10.35 52.90
N THR A 189 -32.81 -11.38 52.36
CA THR A 189 -32.98 -12.76 52.84
C THR A 189 -32.36 -12.94 54.22
N ALA A 190 -31.15 -12.43 54.46
CA ALA A 190 -30.52 -12.43 55.77
C ALA A 190 -31.35 -11.69 56.80
N ALA A 191 -31.82 -10.48 56.47
CA ALA A 191 -32.69 -9.68 57.34
C ALA A 191 -33.98 -10.44 57.72
N ARG A 192 -34.60 -11.12 56.77
CA ARG A 192 -35.81 -11.93 57.01
C ARG A 192 -35.50 -13.10 57.94
N VAL A 193 -34.43 -13.87 57.69
CA VAL A 193 -34.03 -15.01 58.54
C VAL A 193 -33.71 -14.55 59.94
N PHE A 194 -33.01 -13.45 60.12
CA PHE A 194 -32.72 -12.87 61.44
C PHE A 194 -34.00 -12.38 62.11
N ALA A 195 -34.89 -11.69 61.41
CA ALA A 195 -36.15 -11.25 61.99
C ALA A 195 -37.04 -12.41 62.48
N GLU A 196 -37.14 -13.48 61.70
CA GLU A 196 -37.80 -14.73 62.09
C GLU A 196 -37.20 -15.37 63.35
N ALA A 197 -35.84 -15.51 63.36
CA ALA A 197 -35.13 -16.08 64.51
C ALA A 197 -35.29 -15.26 65.75
N PHE A 198 -35.19 -13.93 65.68
CA PHE A 198 -35.36 -13.02 66.82
C PHE A 198 -36.76 -12.94 67.30
N SER A 199 -37.80 -13.05 66.44
CA SER A 199 -39.17 -13.11 66.83
C SER A 199 -39.53 -14.33 67.72
N ARG A 200 -38.76 -15.43 67.65
CA ARG A 200 -38.93 -16.62 68.44
C ARG A 200 -38.44 -16.46 69.91
N ALA A 201 -37.43 -15.59 70.13
CA ALA A 201 -36.86 -15.35 71.47
C ALA A 201 -36.46 -13.87 71.63
N PRO A 202 -37.40 -12.94 71.78
CA PRO A 202 -37.18 -11.49 71.80
C PRO A 202 -36.30 -11.04 72.99
N ASP A 203 -36.44 -11.64 74.12
CA ASP A 203 -35.67 -11.28 75.33
C ASP A 203 -34.16 -11.74 75.21
N PHE A 204 -33.92 -12.90 74.61
CA PHE A 204 -32.58 -13.30 74.31
C PHE A 204 -31.92 -12.37 73.30
N TYR A 205 -32.63 -11.90 72.27
CA TYR A 205 -32.09 -10.95 71.33
C TYR A 205 -31.73 -9.60 71.97
N LYS A 206 -32.59 -9.08 72.84
CA LYS A 206 -32.28 -7.87 73.60
C LYS A 206 -31.01 -8.03 74.41
N PHE A 207 -30.88 -9.16 75.12
CA PHE A 207 -29.70 -9.46 75.90
C PHE A 207 -28.41 -9.51 75.00
N GLN A 208 -28.46 -10.29 73.96
CA GLN A 208 -27.32 -10.38 73.03
C GLN A 208 -26.92 -9.03 72.42
N ARG A 209 -27.92 -8.25 72.00
CA ARG A 209 -27.69 -6.93 71.41
C ARG A 209 -27.15 -5.92 72.40
N GLY A 210 -27.61 -6.03 73.65
CA GLY A 210 -27.03 -5.26 74.77
C GLY A 210 -25.56 -5.59 75.03
N LEU A 211 -25.19 -6.88 75.01
CA LEU A 211 -23.79 -7.31 75.14
C LEU A 211 -22.93 -6.83 73.96
N GLU A 212 -23.42 -6.93 72.71
CA GLU A 212 -22.69 -6.43 71.52
C GLU A 212 -22.50 -4.90 71.60
N ALA A 213 -23.47 -4.17 72.03
CA ALA A 213 -23.36 -2.74 72.20
C ALA A 213 -22.34 -2.35 73.28
N LEU A 214 -22.37 -3.08 74.41
CA LEU A 214 -21.33 -2.97 75.44
C LEU A 214 -19.95 -3.25 74.91
N LYS A 215 -19.78 -4.36 74.20
CA LYS A 215 -18.47 -4.71 73.60
C LYS A 215 -17.94 -3.64 72.66
N LYS A 216 -18.78 -3.12 71.77
CA LYS A 216 -18.42 -2.03 70.87
C LYS A 216 -18.14 -0.71 71.58
N GLY A 217 -18.87 -0.41 72.66
CA GLY A 217 -18.64 0.75 73.51
C GLY A 217 -17.29 0.72 74.25
N PHE A 218 -16.78 -0.48 74.53
CA PHE A 218 -15.52 -0.66 75.22
C PHE A 218 -14.28 -0.82 74.27
N GLU A 219 -14.51 -1.01 73.00
CA GLU A 219 -13.41 -1.20 72.02
C GLU A 219 -12.56 0.07 71.76
N GLN A 220 -13.05 1.26 72.12
CA GLN A 220 -12.32 2.51 71.99
C GLN A 220 -12.24 3.19 73.37
N ASN A 221 -11.11 3.16 74.05
CA ASN A 221 -10.62 3.92 75.22
C ASN A 221 -11.65 4.94 75.84
N SER A 222 -12.89 4.49 76.01
CA SER A 222 -14.01 5.28 76.48
C SER A 222 -14.14 5.15 77.94
N ARG A 223 -14.26 6.28 78.67
CA ARG A 223 -14.69 6.28 80.09
C ARG A 223 -16.23 6.27 80.19
N ILE A 224 -16.75 5.18 80.66
CA ILE A 224 -18.21 5.05 80.89
C ILE A 224 -18.48 5.30 82.37
N VAL A 225 -19.34 6.26 82.68
CA VAL A 225 -19.85 6.45 84.04
C VAL A 225 -21.23 5.82 84.09
N ILE A 226 -21.35 4.75 84.86
CA ILE A 226 -22.56 3.95 84.97
C ILE A 226 -23.19 4.19 86.38
N THR A 227 -24.45 4.57 86.41
CA THR A 227 -25.22 4.63 87.64
C THR A 227 -26.02 3.34 87.83
N ASN A 228 -26.44 3.02 89.11
CA ASN A 228 -27.08 1.74 89.43
C ASN A 228 -28.42 1.52 88.71
N ASP A 229 -29.06 2.56 88.18
CA ASP A 229 -30.33 2.52 87.44
C ASP A 229 -30.16 2.77 85.92
N ASP A 230 -29.00 2.60 85.42
CA ASP A 230 -28.72 2.84 84.00
C ASP A 230 -29.37 1.77 83.12
N PRO A 231 -30.22 2.19 82.16
CA PRO A 231 -30.82 1.22 81.19
C PRO A 231 -29.81 0.37 80.43
N PHE A 232 -28.59 0.80 80.40
CA PHE A 232 -27.47 0.08 79.70
C PHE A 232 -27.09 -1.22 80.44
N LEU A 233 -27.35 -1.32 81.71
CA LEU A 233 -27.13 -2.54 82.53
C LEU A 233 -28.35 -3.46 82.60
N ALA A 234 -29.51 -3.08 82.08
CA ALA A 234 -30.72 -3.85 82.08
C ALA A 234 -30.61 -5.28 81.56
N PRO A 235 -29.72 -5.58 80.55
CA PRO A 235 -29.49 -6.97 80.04
C PRO A 235 -28.73 -7.84 81.01
N ILE A 236 -28.07 -7.34 82.04
CA ILE A 236 -27.21 -8.07 82.96
C ILE A 236 -27.87 -8.30 84.34
N ARG A 237 -28.99 -7.63 84.58
CA ARG A 237 -29.87 -7.86 85.73
C ARG A 237 -30.90 -8.91 85.37
#